data_dba9a7e7507cb62ac655315b56223810
#
_entry.id   dba9a7e7507cb62ac655315b56223810
#
_cell.length_a   1.000
_cell.length_b   1.000
_cell.length_c   1.000
_cell.angle_alpha   90.00
_cell.angle_beta   90.00
_cell.angle_gamma   90.00
#
_symmetry.space_group_name_H-M   'P 1'
#
loop_
_entity.id
_entity.type
_entity.pdbx_description
1 polymer ?
#
loop_
_entity_poly.entity_id
_entity_poly.type
_entity_poly.pdbx_seq_one_letter_code
_entity_poly.pdbx_strand_id
1 'polypeptide(L)'
;MLAHPEVVDRIRSEGHTVAYHGFNHDRNSKRSIQEIKRDLLSAPNSLSKRYYRPPYGRLSWWKATAIPSDWKIIMWSWLSYDFDQTLSIDQLVSRAKNSIRPGDILVFHDNNNTKHRLKELLPPILDFIESKGWKAEALD
;
A
#
# COMPACT_ATOMS: atom_id res chain seq x y z
N MET A 1 13.84 10.89 -9.47
CA MET A 1 12.98 12.08 -9.54
C MET A 1 11.54 11.60 -9.54
N LEU A 2 10.63 12.19 -8.75
CA LEU A 2 9.21 11.82 -8.79
C LEU A 2 8.62 12.31 -10.11
N ALA A 3 7.86 11.45 -10.81
CA ALA A 3 7.25 11.80 -12.10
C ALA A 3 6.16 12.89 -11.94
N HIS A 4 5.52 12.93 -10.76
CA HIS A 4 4.41 13.84 -10.44
C HIS A 4 4.57 14.41 -9.03
N PRO A 5 5.49 15.37 -8.81
CA PRO A 5 5.73 15.97 -7.49
C PRO A 5 4.49 16.70 -6.97
N GLU A 6 3.71 17.35 -7.83
CA GLU A 6 2.47 18.04 -7.51
C GLU A 6 1.41 17.11 -6.88
N VAL A 7 1.33 15.86 -7.34
CA VAL A 7 0.42 14.85 -6.77
C VAL A 7 0.89 14.43 -5.37
N VAL A 8 2.20 14.26 -5.20
CA VAL A 8 2.78 13.90 -3.90
C VAL A 8 2.57 15.01 -2.87
N ASP A 9 2.74 16.26 -3.28
CA ASP A 9 2.51 17.42 -2.40
C ASP A 9 1.03 17.53 -2.01
N ARG A 10 0.11 17.27 -2.94
CA ARG A 10 -1.31 17.21 -2.66
C ARG A 10 -1.67 16.10 -1.66
N ILE A 11 -1.16 14.87 -1.86
CA ILE A 11 -1.36 13.74 -0.94
C ILE A 11 -0.96 14.14 0.49
N ARG A 12 0.17 14.84 0.65
CA ARG A 12 0.66 15.29 1.96
C ARG A 12 -0.20 16.40 2.55
N SER A 13 -0.56 17.40 1.75
CA SER A 13 -1.38 18.54 2.21
C SER A 13 -2.79 18.09 2.64
N GLU A 14 -3.28 16.99 2.10
CA GLU A 14 -4.55 16.36 2.50
C GLU A 14 -4.40 15.40 3.71
N GLY A 15 -3.22 15.37 4.37
CA GLY A 15 -2.98 14.61 5.60
C GLY A 15 -2.61 13.14 5.39
N HIS A 16 -2.35 12.73 4.15
CA HIS A 16 -1.95 11.35 3.85
C HIS A 16 -0.44 11.13 3.97
N THR A 17 -0.04 9.90 4.25
CA THR A 17 1.37 9.51 4.38
C THR A 17 1.88 8.90 3.09
N VAL A 18 2.99 9.46 2.57
CA VAL A 18 3.74 8.85 1.47
C VAL A 18 4.84 7.97 2.06
N ALA A 19 4.85 6.71 1.71
CA ALA A 19 5.76 5.69 2.21
C ALA A 19 6.54 5.01 1.09
N TYR A 20 7.50 4.15 1.43
CA TYR A 20 8.37 3.50 0.47
C TYR A 20 7.92 2.08 0.14
N HIS A 21 7.95 1.74 -1.15
CA HIS A 21 7.52 0.43 -1.65
C HIS A 21 8.57 -0.26 -2.55
N GLY A 22 9.85 0.16 -2.42
CA GLY A 22 10.95 -0.30 -3.28
C GLY A 22 11.02 0.49 -4.60
N PHE A 23 12.24 0.72 -5.08
CA PHE A 23 12.45 1.54 -6.27
C PHE A 23 11.97 0.85 -7.56
N ASN A 24 12.34 -0.42 -7.75
CA ASN A 24 11.99 -1.21 -8.95
C ASN A 24 10.79 -2.15 -8.73
N HIS A 25 10.17 -2.12 -7.56
CA HIS A 25 9.12 -3.08 -7.19
C HIS A 25 9.57 -4.56 -7.32
N ASP A 26 10.84 -4.85 -7.04
CA ASP A 26 11.42 -6.18 -7.12
C ASP A 26 10.99 -7.08 -5.97
N ARG A 27 10.83 -8.37 -6.26
CA ARG A 27 10.53 -9.36 -5.22
C ARG A 27 11.72 -9.53 -4.28
N ASN A 28 11.57 -9.18 -3.00
CA ASN A 28 12.61 -9.33 -1.97
C ASN A 28 13.10 -10.79 -1.80
N SER A 29 12.30 -11.78 -2.17
CA SER A 29 12.72 -13.17 -2.18
C SER A 29 13.91 -13.44 -3.11
N LYS A 30 14.06 -12.66 -4.19
CA LYS A 30 15.13 -12.76 -5.18
C LYS A 30 16.31 -11.83 -4.91
N ARG A 31 16.25 -10.98 -3.87
CA ARG A 31 17.26 -9.97 -3.54
C ARG A 31 18.08 -10.38 -2.34
N SER A 32 19.37 -10.05 -2.33
CA SER A 32 20.24 -10.17 -1.15
C SER A 32 19.87 -9.13 -0.08
N ILE A 33 20.36 -9.35 1.14
CA ILE A 33 20.25 -8.37 2.24
C ILE A 33 20.88 -7.03 1.85
N GLN A 34 22.04 -7.05 1.20
CA GLN A 34 22.76 -5.86 0.77
C GLN A 34 21.98 -5.05 -0.26
N GLU A 35 21.30 -5.71 -1.20
CA GLU A 35 20.45 -5.04 -2.20
C GLU A 35 19.22 -4.40 -1.56
N ILE A 36 18.59 -5.07 -0.58
CA ILE A 36 17.47 -4.50 0.16
C ILE A 36 17.92 -3.28 0.97
N LYS A 37 19.06 -3.37 1.69
CA LYS A 37 19.61 -2.22 2.44
C LYS A 37 19.91 -1.04 1.53
N ARG A 38 20.56 -1.28 0.38
CA ARG A 38 20.91 -0.23 -0.58
C ARG A 38 19.67 0.45 -1.13
N ASP A 39 18.63 -0.31 -1.45
CA ASP A 39 17.35 0.22 -1.92
C ASP A 39 16.70 1.13 -0.87
N LEU A 40 16.63 0.71 0.39
CA LEU A 40 16.10 1.53 1.48
C LEU A 40 16.93 2.81 1.73
N LEU A 41 18.25 2.73 1.61
CA LEU A 41 19.13 3.90 1.74
C LEU A 41 18.97 4.88 0.57
N SER A 42 18.49 4.43 -0.59
CA SER A 42 18.18 5.28 -1.74
C SER A 42 16.79 5.90 -1.69
N ALA A 43 16.00 5.57 -0.67
CA ALA A 43 14.66 6.14 -0.52
C ALA A 43 14.72 7.67 -0.38
N PRO A 44 13.76 8.40 -0.96
CA PRO A 44 13.76 9.87 -0.88
C PRO A 44 13.76 10.38 0.56
N ASN A 45 14.63 11.34 0.86
CA ASN A 45 14.67 12.01 2.17
C ASN A 45 13.37 12.78 2.50
N SER A 46 12.56 13.00 1.48
CA SER A 46 11.26 13.70 1.61
C SER A 46 10.14 12.82 2.16
N LEU A 47 10.38 11.55 2.49
CA LEU A 47 9.36 10.73 3.15
C LEU A 47 9.04 11.29 4.54
N SER A 48 7.75 11.51 4.82
CA SER A 48 7.29 12.02 6.13
C SER A 48 7.48 11.00 7.25
N LYS A 49 7.41 9.71 6.92
CA LYS A 49 7.63 8.59 7.83
C LYS A 49 8.45 7.51 7.14
N ARG A 50 9.31 6.82 7.89
CA ARG A 50 10.10 5.70 7.37
C ARG A 50 9.30 4.40 7.41
N TYR A 51 8.22 4.38 6.61
CA TYR A 51 7.39 3.20 6.40
C TYR A 51 7.82 2.48 5.14
N TYR A 52 7.95 1.18 5.24
CA TYR A 52 8.29 0.29 4.14
C TYR A 52 7.26 -0.81 4.00
N ARG A 53 6.68 -0.92 2.82
CA ARG A 53 5.89 -2.11 2.46
C ARG A 53 6.69 -2.92 1.45
N PRO A 54 7.05 -4.17 1.77
CA PRO A 54 7.77 -5.02 0.82
C PRO A 54 6.93 -5.27 -0.44
N PRO A 55 7.50 -5.16 -1.65
CA PRO A 55 6.81 -5.54 -2.88
C PRO A 55 6.27 -6.97 -2.79
N TYR A 56 5.05 -7.17 -3.28
CA TYR A 56 4.28 -8.43 -3.19
C TYR A 56 4.02 -8.94 -1.76
N GLY A 57 4.27 -8.13 -0.73
CA GLY A 57 4.17 -8.55 0.67
C GLY A 57 5.14 -9.65 1.07
N ARG A 58 6.21 -9.86 0.31
CA ARG A 58 7.14 -10.96 0.53
C ARG A 58 8.46 -10.45 1.12
N LEU A 59 8.64 -10.77 2.39
CA LEU A 59 9.88 -10.53 3.13
C LEU A 59 10.10 -11.70 4.09
N SER A 60 11.16 -12.49 3.87
CA SER A 60 11.53 -13.56 4.81
C SER A 60 11.95 -12.95 6.15
N TRP A 61 11.63 -13.60 7.26
CA TRP A 61 11.96 -13.12 8.60
C TRP A 61 13.45 -12.75 8.76
N TRP A 62 14.36 -13.54 8.21
CA TRP A 62 15.80 -13.28 8.26
C TRP A 62 16.22 -12.10 7.36
N LYS A 63 15.48 -11.79 6.30
CA LYS A 63 15.70 -10.58 5.49
C LYS A 63 15.11 -9.32 6.13
N ALA A 64 14.20 -9.49 7.08
CA ALA A 64 13.70 -8.35 7.86
C ALA A 64 14.82 -7.68 8.66
N THR A 65 15.90 -8.43 9.00
CA THR A 65 17.11 -7.85 9.62
C THR A 65 17.85 -6.85 8.74
N ALA A 66 17.56 -6.82 7.42
CA ALA A 66 18.08 -5.82 6.51
C ALA A 66 17.41 -4.45 6.67
N ILE A 67 16.22 -4.42 7.26
CA ILE A 67 15.46 -3.19 7.44
C ILE A 67 16.07 -2.44 8.63
N PRO A 68 16.51 -1.17 8.46
CA PRO A 68 17.03 -0.38 9.57
C PRO A 68 15.98 -0.20 10.68
N SER A 69 16.43 -0.08 11.92
CA SER A 69 15.57 -0.04 13.11
C SER A 69 14.65 1.19 13.17
N ASP A 70 14.98 2.24 12.44
CA ASP A 70 14.18 3.46 12.30
C ASP A 70 13.08 3.34 11.23
N TRP A 71 12.97 2.19 10.54
CA TRP A 71 11.92 1.89 9.60
C TRP A 71 10.87 0.96 10.20
N LYS A 72 9.59 1.23 9.92
CA LYS A 72 8.49 0.33 10.25
C LYS A 72 8.06 -0.44 9.00
N ILE A 73 7.95 -1.75 9.12
CA ILE A 73 7.39 -2.60 8.06
C ILE A 73 5.88 -2.57 8.18
N ILE A 74 5.21 -2.09 7.13
CA ILE A 74 3.74 -1.98 7.08
C ILE A 74 3.19 -3.02 6.10
N MET A 75 2.53 -4.03 6.64
CA MET A 75 1.82 -5.05 5.85
C MET A 75 0.33 -4.67 5.72
N TRP A 76 -0.50 -5.60 5.36
CA TRP A 76 -1.94 -5.45 5.29
C TRP A 76 -2.64 -6.63 5.95
N SER A 77 -3.88 -6.42 6.36
CA SER A 77 -4.75 -7.48 6.84
C SER A 77 -5.86 -7.80 5.83
N TRP A 78 -6.15 -6.86 4.93
CA TRP A 78 -7.14 -7.06 3.88
C TRP A 78 -6.60 -6.64 2.50
N LEU A 79 -6.75 -7.52 1.50
CA LEU A 79 -6.32 -7.29 0.11
C LEU A 79 -7.54 -7.21 -0.81
N SER A 80 -7.62 -6.16 -1.64
CA SER A 80 -8.76 -5.92 -2.52
C SER A 80 -8.93 -6.94 -3.64
N TYR A 81 -7.83 -7.51 -4.14
CA TYR A 81 -7.78 -8.30 -5.38
C TYR A 81 -8.21 -7.52 -6.63
N ASP A 82 -8.10 -6.20 -6.60
CA ASP A 82 -8.41 -5.30 -7.71
C ASP A 82 -7.62 -5.59 -9.00
N PHE A 83 -6.48 -6.26 -8.88
CA PHE A 83 -5.66 -6.73 -10.00
C PHE A 83 -6.18 -8.00 -10.68
N ASP A 84 -7.09 -8.75 -10.05
CA ASP A 84 -7.65 -9.98 -10.61
C ASP A 84 -8.80 -9.66 -11.57
N GLN A 85 -8.50 -9.72 -12.86
CA GLN A 85 -9.48 -9.41 -13.92
C GLN A 85 -10.59 -10.45 -14.06
N THR A 86 -10.49 -11.60 -13.40
CA THR A 86 -11.54 -12.64 -13.41
C THR A 86 -12.69 -12.31 -12.48
N LEU A 87 -12.49 -11.43 -11.50
CA LEU A 87 -13.50 -10.99 -10.56
C LEU A 87 -14.21 -9.71 -11.05
N SER A 88 -15.52 -9.68 -10.99
CA SER A 88 -16.30 -8.46 -11.28
C SER A 88 -16.17 -7.43 -10.14
N ILE A 89 -16.49 -6.15 -10.42
CA ILE A 89 -16.54 -5.11 -9.40
C ILE A 89 -17.54 -5.47 -8.29
N ASP A 90 -18.73 -5.95 -8.66
CA ASP A 90 -19.76 -6.36 -7.68
C ASP A 90 -19.27 -7.49 -6.76
N GLN A 91 -18.53 -8.46 -7.30
CA GLN A 91 -17.93 -9.52 -6.48
C GLN A 91 -16.90 -8.97 -5.49
N LEU A 92 -16.06 -8.02 -5.93
CA LEU A 92 -15.06 -7.38 -5.08
C LEU A 92 -15.71 -6.52 -3.98
N VAL A 93 -16.76 -5.75 -4.33
CA VAL A 93 -17.54 -4.95 -3.36
C VAL A 93 -18.25 -5.86 -2.37
N SER A 94 -18.89 -6.93 -2.83
CA SER A 94 -19.54 -7.91 -1.96
C SER A 94 -18.55 -8.54 -0.98
N ARG A 95 -17.38 -8.93 -1.48
CA ARG A 95 -16.30 -9.46 -0.65
C ARG A 95 -15.84 -8.45 0.40
N ALA A 96 -15.67 -7.19 0.02
CA ALA A 96 -15.30 -6.11 0.94
C ALA A 96 -16.32 -5.97 2.08
N LYS A 97 -17.60 -5.87 1.75
CA LYS A 97 -18.71 -5.74 2.72
C LYS A 97 -18.79 -6.92 3.70
N ASN A 98 -18.39 -8.11 3.28
CA ASN A 98 -18.45 -9.31 4.11
C ASN A 98 -17.20 -9.56 4.96
N SER A 99 -16.05 -8.98 4.60
CA SER A 99 -14.78 -9.37 5.21
C SER A 99 -13.98 -8.24 5.85
N ILE A 100 -14.18 -6.97 5.49
CA ILE A 100 -13.51 -5.84 6.14
C ILE A 100 -13.99 -5.71 7.60
N ARG A 101 -13.04 -5.44 8.50
CA ARG A 101 -13.27 -5.24 9.93
C ARG A 101 -12.57 -3.96 10.42
N PRO A 102 -13.04 -3.35 11.53
CA PRO A 102 -12.31 -2.26 12.18
C PRO A 102 -10.86 -2.66 12.51
N GLY A 103 -9.92 -1.76 12.25
CA GLY A 103 -8.49 -1.99 12.44
C GLY A 103 -7.79 -2.66 11.25
N ASP A 104 -8.51 -2.99 10.18
CA ASP A 104 -7.88 -3.53 8.97
C ASP A 104 -7.03 -2.48 8.25
N ILE A 105 -5.88 -2.91 7.77
CA ILE A 105 -5.08 -2.17 6.79
C ILE A 105 -5.46 -2.68 5.40
N LEU A 106 -6.19 -1.85 4.66
CA LEU A 106 -6.69 -2.20 3.33
C LEU A 106 -5.64 -1.89 2.25
N VAL A 107 -5.47 -2.79 1.29
CA VAL A 107 -4.59 -2.57 0.14
C VAL A 107 -5.37 -2.59 -1.16
N PHE A 108 -5.16 -1.53 -1.93
CA PHE A 108 -5.56 -1.37 -3.31
C PHE A 108 -4.32 -1.06 -4.16
N HIS A 109 -4.42 -1.19 -5.47
CA HIS A 109 -3.33 -0.93 -6.38
C HIS A 109 -3.69 0.18 -7.36
N ASP A 110 -2.81 1.19 -7.47
CA ASP A 110 -2.95 2.29 -8.43
C ASP A 110 -1.86 2.15 -9.50
N ASN A 111 -2.19 1.43 -10.56
CA ASN A 111 -1.34 1.24 -11.72
C ASN A 111 -2.18 1.16 -13.01
N ASN A 112 -1.53 1.08 -14.16
CA ASN A 112 -2.22 1.08 -15.46
C ASN A 112 -3.27 -0.04 -15.62
N ASN A 113 -3.10 -1.17 -14.95
CA ASN A 113 -4.02 -2.31 -15.05
C ASN A 113 -5.22 -2.19 -14.10
N THR A 114 -5.07 -1.43 -13.00
CA THR A 114 -6.07 -1.35 -11.93
C THR A 114 -6.78 -0.01 -11.84
N LYS A 115 -6.22 1.07 -12.40
CA LYS A 115 -6.73 2.45 -12.25
C LYS A 115 -8.21 2.64 -12.63
N HIS A 116 -8.70 1.92 -13.64
CA HIS A 116 -10.12 1.99 -14.03
C HIS A 116 -11.00 1.30 -13.01
N ARG A 117 -10.59 0.11 -12.58
CA ARG A 117 -11.29 -0.68 -11.56
C ARG A 117 -11.33 0.04 -10.22
N LEU A 118 -10.24 0.69 -9.83
CA LEU A 118 -10.17 1.43 -8.57
C LEU A 118 -11.21 2.55 -8.49
N LYS A 119 -11.46 3.25 -9.59
CA LYS A 119 -12.49 4.31 -9.66
C LYS A 119 -13.90 3.79 -9.42
N GLU A 120 -14.19 2.55 -9.82
CA GLU A 120 -15.49 1.91 -9.63
C GLU A 120 -15.59 1.18 -8.29
N LEU A 121 -14.47 0.62 -7.83
CA LEU A 121 -14.41 -0.23 -6.64
C LEU A 121 -14.35 0.57 -5.34
N LEU A 122 -13.53 1.63 -5.31
CA LEU A 122 -13.22 2.33 -4.05
C LEU A 122 -14.42 3.09 -3.48
N PRO A 123 -15.23 3.86 -4.25
CA PRO A 123 -16.36 4.60 -3.70
C PRO A 123 -17.36 3.72 -2.93
N PRO A 124 -17.92 2.62 -3.48
CA PRO A 124 -18.89 1.81 -2.76
C PRO A 124 -18.30 1.09 -1.52
N ILE A 125 -16.97 0.90 -1.45
CA ILE A 125 -16.31 0.38 -0.25
C ILE A 125 -16.20 1.47 0.82
N LEU A 126 -15.87 2.70 0.45
CA LEU A 126 -15.82 3.83 1.37
C LEU A 126 -17.21 4.15 1.92
N ASP A 127 -18.25 4.17 1.09
CA ASP A 127 -19.65 4.33 1.50
C ASP A 127 -20.06 3.24 2.51
N PHE A 128 -19.64 1.99 2.27
CA PHE A 128 -19.88 0.91 3.21
C PHE A 128 -19.18 1.14 4.56
N ILE A 129 -17.91 1.54 4.55
CA ILE A 129 -17.14 1.84 5.76
C ILE A 129 -17.84 2.94 6.56
N GLU A 130 -18.25 4.03 5.90
CA GLU A 130 -18.96 5.14 6.51
C GLU A 130 -20.33 4.71 7.06
N SER A 131 -21.10 3.89 6.32
CA SER A 131 -22.39 3.37 6.75
C SER A 131 -22.33 2.53 8.05
N LYS A 132 -21.13 1.99 8.38
CA LYS A 132 -20.86 1.27 9.63
C LYS A 132 -20.42 2.20 10.77
N GLY A 133 -20.32 3.51 10.54
CA GLY A 133 -19.75 4.46 11.49
C GLY A 133 -18.23 4.32 11.66
N TRP A 134 -17.56 3.64 10.75
CA TRP A 134 -16.11 3.47 10.77
C TRP A 134 -15.43 4.62 10.04
N LYS A 135 -14.16 4.88 10.35
CA LYS A 135 -13.34 5.91 9.71
C LYS A 135 -12.17 5.28 8.99
N ALA A 136 -11.86 5.79 7.80
CA ALA A 136 -10.59 5.52 7.13
C ALA A 136 -9.57 6.55 7.63
N GLU A 137 -8.45 6.10 8.16
CA GLU A 137 -7.42 6.95 8.74
C GLU A 137 -6.05 6.65 8.12
N ALA A 138 -5.17 7.65 8.10
CA ALA A 138 -3.77 7.46 7.76
C ALA A 138 -3.06 6.68 8.87
N LEU A 139 -2.03 5.91 8.49
CA LEU A 139 -1.19 5.20 9.47
C LEU A 139 -0.26 6.20 10.20
N ASP A 140 -0.25 6.13 11.51
CA ASP A 140 0.59 6.95 12.41
C ASP A 140 1.85 6.21 12.90
#